data_8509355a78b9ed8022e83ad20ad7bb30
#
_entry.id   8509355a78b9ed8022e83ad20ad7bb30
#
_cell.length_a   1.000
_cell.length_b   1.000
_cell.length_c   1.000
_cell.angle_alpha   90.00
_cell.angle_beta   90.00
_cell.angle_gamma   90.00
#
_symmetry.space_group_name_H-M   'P 1'
#
loop_
_entity.id
_entity.type
_entity.pdbx_description
1 polymer ?
#
loop_
_entity_poly.entity_id
_entity_poly.type
_entity_poly.pdbx_seq_one_letter_code
_entity_poly.pdbx_strand_id
1 'polypeptide(L)'
;MPVLKKKRKKKSKIYFGTPVHDAIVEYNHSTDYKFRHKIYTDEIHPAFLKLAENIINTFKFSYFDYGFRDLQEEVVSNLVINMHKFDETRGSKAFSYFSIVAKNYLILNNNANYKKMKSHDDISVLNGHGVKDNKIETSTSKVNKS
;
A
#
# COMPACT_ATOMS: atom_id res chain seq x y z
N MET A 1 -34.72 29.14 -23.47
CA MET A 1 -33.35 29.12 -23.83
C MET A 1 -32.61 28.01 -23.14
N PRO A 2 -32.03 27.12 -23.90
CA PRO A 2 -31.33 26.04 -23.25
C PRO A 2 -30.13 26.62 -22.53
N VAL A 3 -30.25 26.62 -21.26
CA VAL A 3 -29.07 26.81 -20.41
C VAL A 3 -28.08 25.77 -20.88
N LEU A 4 -26.95 26.24 -21.37
CA LEU A 4 -25.83 25.35 -21.60
C LEU A 4 -25.63 24.55 -20.32
N LYS A 5 -26.15 23.34 -20.34
CA LYS A 5 -25.88 22.41 -19.28
C LYS A 5 -24.38 22.21 -19.30
N LYS A 6 -23.70 22.83 -18.34
CA LYS A 6 -22.32 22.45 -18.06
C LYS A 6 -22.33 20.94 -18.01
N LYS A 7 -21.61 20.32 -18.91
CA LYS A 7 -21.38 18.89 -18.84
C LYS A 7 -20.93 18.61 -17.42
N ARG A 8 -21.81 18.03 -16.63
CA ARG A 8 -21.43 17.56 -15.30
C ARG A 8 -20.28 16.61 -15.54
N LYS A 9 -19.13 16.97 -15.02
CA LYS A 9 -18.06 16.01 -14.93
C LYS A 9 -18.68 14.77 -14.33
N LYS A 10 -18.67 13.67 -15.06
CA LYS A 10 -19.10 12.39 -14.54
C LYS A 10 -18.36 12.22 -13.22
N LYS A 11 -19.10 12.27 -12.12
CA LYS A 11 -18.51 11.94 -10.83
C LYS A 11 -17.89 10.57 -11.00
N SER A 12 -16.58 10.52 -10.88
CA SER A 12 -15.90 9.23 -10.86
C SER A 12 -16.59 8.39 -9.79
N LYS A 13 -16.98 7.19 -10.19
CA LYS A 13 -17.60 6.24 -9.27
C LYS A 13 -16.69 6.08 -8.06
N ILE A 14 -17.24 6.35 -6.87
CA ILE A 14 -16.47 6.18 -5.65
C ILE A 14 -16.20 4.71 -5.45
N TYR A 15 -14.94 4.31 -5.56
CA TYR A 15 -14.56 2.90 -5.47
C TYR A 15 -14.38 2.44 -4.02
N PHE A 16 -14.22 3.38 -3.09
CA PHE A 16 -13.96 3.06 -1.68
C PHE A 16 -14.73 4.03 -0.79
N GLY A 17 -16.05 3.94 -0.85
CA GLY A 17 -16.93 4.79 -0.04
C GLY A 17 -17.51 4.05 1.14
N THR A 18 -18.64 4.56 1.63
CA THR A 18 -19.36 3.98 2.76
C THR A 18 -19.72 2.51 2.58
N PRO A 19 -20.16 2.03 1.40
CA PRO A 19 -20.48 0.60 1.24
C PRO A 19 -19.27 -0.30 1.50
N VAL A 20 -18.08 0.11 1.07
CA VAL A 20 -16.86 -0.67 1.32
C VAL A 20 -16.47 -0.61 2.79
N HIS A 21 -16.57 0.56 3.39
CA HIS A 21 -16.34 0.72 4.83
C HIS A 21 -17.22 -0.24 5.63
N ASP A 22 -18.52 -0.22 5.33
CA ASP A 22 -19.49 -1.08 6.01
C ASP A 22 -19.19 -2.56 5.77
N ALA A 23 -18.78 -2.92 4.55
CA ALA A 23 -18.41 -4.28 4.21
C ALA A 23 -17.23 -4.77 5.05
N ILE A 24 -16.23 -3.90 5.26
CA ILE A 24 -15.06 -4.24 6.07
C ILE A 24 -15.46 -4.42 7.54
N VAL A 25 -16.33 -3.55 8.05
CA VAL A 25 -16.85 -3.67 9.41
C VAL A 25 -17.58 -5.00 9.58
N GLU A 26 -18.46 -5.33 8.65
CA GLU A 26 -19.20 -6.60 8.69
C GLU A 26 -18.25 -7.80 8.61
N TYR A 27 -17.25 -7.72 7.75
CA TYR A 27 -16.23 -8.76 7.64
C TYR A 27 -15.55 -8.99 8.98
N ASN A 28 -15.13 -7.91 9.63
CA ASN A 28 -14.42 -8.02 10.90
C ASN A 28 -15.29 -8.53 12.04
N HIS A 29 -16.59 -8.25 12.00
CA HIS A 29 -17.53 -8.69 13.03
C HIS A 29 -18.07 -10.09 12.82
N SER A 30 -17.87 -10.66 11.63
CA SER A 30 -18.36 -11.98 11.31
C SER A 30 -17.34 -13.07 11.60
N THR A 31 -17.82 -14.22 12.07
CA THR A 31 -17.00 -15.42 12.20
C THR A 31 -17.34 -16.46 11.14
N ASP A 32 -18.34 -16.18 10.29
CA ASP A 32 -18.76 -17.08 9.24
C ASP A 32 -17.82 -16.96 8.04
N TYR A 33 -17.07 -18.02 7.78
CA TYR A 33 -16.09 -18.04 6.70
C TYR A 33 -16.71 -17.80 5.33
N LYS A 34 -17.85 -18.40 5.05
CA LYS A 34 -18.52 -18.25 3.75
C LYS A 34 -18.98 -16.81 3.53
N PHE A 35 -19.54 -16.19 4.56
CA PHE A 35 -19.96 -14.80 4.50
C PHE A 35 -18.76 -13.89 4.29
N ARG A 36 -17.69 -14.10 5.04
CA ARG A 36 -16.47 -13.30 4.91
C ARG A 36 -15.89 -13.40 3.51
N HIS A 37 -15.83 -14.61 2.97
CA HIS A 37 -15.29 -14.82 1.63
C HIS A 37 -16.13 -14.09 0.59
N LYS A 38 -17.45 -14.18 0.69
CA LYS A 38 -18.35 -13.55 -0.26
C LYS A 38 -18.26 -12.03 -0.22
N ILE A 39 -18.31 -11.44 0.98
CA ILE A 39 -18.29 -9.99 1.12
C ILE A 39 -16.92 -9.44 0.71
N TYR A 40 -15.86 -10.17 0.99
CA TYR A 40 -14.53 -9.78 0.55
C TYR A 40 -14.45 -9.77 -0.98
N THR A 41 -14.87 -10.85 -1.61
CA THR A 41 -14.78 -10.99 -3.07
C THR A 41 -15.64 -9.96 -3.79
N ASP A 42 -16.86 -9.74 -3.29
CA ASP A 42 -17.84 -8.88 -3.98
C ASP A 42 -17.61 -7.39 -3.71
N GLU A 43 -17.23 -7.03 -2.49
CA GLU A 43 -17.21 -5.64 -2.05
C GLU A 43 -15.82 -5.10 -1.73
N ILE A 44 -14.98 -5.89 -1.08
CA ILE A 44 -13.73 -5.40 -0.51
C ILE A 44 -12.57 -5.51 -1.50
N HIS A 45 -12.43 -6.66 -2.14
CA HIS A 45 -11.29 -6.93 -3.01
C HIS A 45 -11.20 -5.94 -4.19
N PRO A 46 -12.31 -5.62 -4.90
CA PRO A 46 -12.22 -4.63 -5.97
C PRO A 46 -11.75 -3.26 -5.47
N ALA A 47 -12.20 -2.87 -4.29
CA ALA A 47 -11.80 -1.59 -3.70
C ALA A 47 -10.32 -1.59 -3.31
N PHE A 48 -9.83 -2.68 -2.75
CA PHE A 48 -8.41 -2.80 -2.39
C PHE A 48 -7.52 -2.78 -3.63
N LEU A 49 -7.93 -3.47 -4.71
CA LEU A 49 -7.19 -3.45 -5.95
C LEU A 49 -7.07 -2.03 -6.50
N LYS A 50 -8.17 -1.29 -6.50
CA LYS A 50 -8.16 0.08 -7.03
C LYS A 50 -7.36 1.02 -6.13
N LEU A 51 -7.45 0.84 -4.83
CA LEU A 51 -6.68 1.64 -3.88
C LEU A 51 -5.18 1.41 -4.09
N ALA A 52 -4.77 0.15 -4.20
CA ALA A 52 -3.37 -0.19 -4.44
C ALA A 52 -2.88 0.42 -5.76
N GLU A 53 -3.67 0.29 -6.81
CA GLU A 53 -3.35 0.88 -8.12
C GLU A 53 -3.13 2.38 -8.02
N ASN A 54 -4.04 3.08 -7.36
CA ASN A 54 -3.96 4.54 -7.25
C ASN A 54 -2.75 4.99 -6.46
N ILE A 55 -2.46 4.30 -5.36
CA ILE A 55 -1.31 4.68 -4.51
C ILE A 55 0.00 4.40 -5.23
N ILE A 56 0.14 3.25 -5.88
CA ILE A 56 1.34 2.92 -6.63
C ILE A 56 1.59 3.96 -7.72
N ASN A 57 0.54 4.33 -8.48
CA ASN A 57 0.66 5.29 -9.56
C ASN A 57 0.97 6.71 -9.07
N THR A 58 0.38 7.09 -7.93
CA THR A 58 0.55 8.43 -7.37
C THR A 58 1.97 8.66 -6.88
N PHE A 59 2.54 7.68 -6.21
CA PHE A 59 3.85 7.83 -5.57
C PHE A 59 5.01 7.31 -6.41
N LYS A 60 4.75 6.63 -7.51
CA LYS A 60 5.75 6.17 -8.49
C LYS A 60 6.95 5.50 -7.85
N PHE A 61 6.71 4.44 -7.09
CA PHE A 61 7.78 3.67 -6.46
C PHE A 61 8.65 3.00 -7.52
N SER A 62 9.96 3.11 -7.41
CA SER A 62 10.89 2.73 -8.46
C SER A 62 11.89 1.64 -8.11
N TYR A 63 11.93 1.17 -6.87
CA TYR A 63 12.92 0.18 -6.46
C TYR A 63 12.30 -1.20 -6.24
N PHE A 64 11.42 -1.60 -7.15
CA PHE A 64 10.80 -2.92 -7.12
C PHE A 64 11.22 -3.70 -8.37
N ASP A 65 11.63 -4.94 -8.19
CA ASP A 65 12.14 -5.79 -9.27
C ASP A 65 11.04 -6.45 -10.08
N TYR A 66 9.81 -6.33 -9.65
CA TYR A 66 8.68 -7.03 -10.27
C TYR A 66 7.64 -6.04 -10.79
N GLY A 67 6.78 -6.56 -11.66
CA GLY A 67 5.83 -5.72 -12.38
C GLY A 67 4.75 -5.11 -11.50
N PHE A 68 4.04 -4.17 -12.10
CA PHE A 68 2.97 -3.44 -11.44
C PHE A 68 1.92 -4.36 -10.80
N ARG A 69 1.49 -5.37 -11.56
CA ARG A 69 0.43 -6.27 -11.07
C ARG A 69 0.88 -7.05 -9.84
N ASP A 70 2.10 -7.53 -9.84
CA ASP A 70 2.64 -8.27 -8.70
C ASP A 70 2.73 -7.37 -7.47
N LEU A 71 3.15 -6.13 -7.67
CA LEU A 71 3.21 -5.15 -6.59
C LEU A 71 1.80 -4.82 -6.07
N GLN A 72 0.85 -4.66 -6.97
CA GLN A 72 -0.54 -4.41 -6.61
C GLN A 72 -1.09 -5.53 -5.74
N GLU A 73 -0.87 -6.78 -6.13
CA GLU A 73 -1.35 -7.93 -5.38
C GLU A 73 -0.66 -8.06 -4.02
N GLU A 74 0.61 -7.72 -3.96
CA GLU A 74 1.35 -7.71 -2.71
C GLU A 74 0.80 -6.67 -1.73
N VAL A 75 0.50 -5.48 -2.22
CA VAL A 75 -0.14 -4.44 -1.42
C VAL A 75 -1.49 -4.91 -0.91
N VAL A 76 -2.31 -5.49 -1.78
CA VAL A 76 -3.64 -6.01 -1.40
C VAL A 76 -3.50 -7.09 -0.32
N SER A 77 -2.53 -7.99 -0.45
CA SER A 77 -2.28 -9.01 0.55
C SER A 77 -1.94 -8.40 1.91
N ASN A 78 -1.15 -7.34 1.90
CA ASN A 78 -0.81 -6.63 3.14
C ASN A 78 -2.05 -5.97 3.75
N LEU A 79 -2.92 -5.40 2.93
CA LEU A 79 -4.18 -4.82 3.41
C LEU A 79 -5.07 -5.88 4.07
N VAL A 80 -5.15 -7.06 3.46
CA VAL A 80 -5.95 -8.17 4.00
C VAL A 80 -5.40 -8.61 5.35
N ILE A 81 -4.09 -8.75 5.46
CA ILE A 81 -3.44 -9.15 6.71
C ILE A 81 -3.75 -8.14 7.82
N ASN A 82 -3.84 -6.86 7.48
CA ASN A 82 -4.09 -5.81 8.46
C ASN A 82 -5.56 -5.48 8.65
N MET A 83 -6.47 -6.16 7.93
CA MET A 83 -7.89 -5.82 7.96
C MET A 83 -8.49 -5.95 9.37
N HIS A 84 -8.09 -6.96 10.12
CA HIS A 84 -8.58 -7.19 11.48
C HIS A 84 -8.16 -6.09 12.47
N LYS A 85 -7.17 -5.29 12.12
CA LYS A 85 -6.70 -4.20 12.98
C LYS A 85 -7.53 -2.93 12.82
N PHE A 86 -8.36 -2.87 11.79
CA PHE A 86 -9.21 -1.70 11.60
C PHE A 86 -10.32 -1.70 12.64
N ASP A 87 -10.41 -0.61 13.39
CA ASP A 87 -11.41 -0.42 14.43
C ASP A 87 -12.24 0.82 14.11
N GLU A 88 -13.46 0.59 13.65
CA GLU A 88 -14.37 1.68 13.24
C GLU A 88 -14.78 2.56 14.42
N THR A 89 -14.67 2.04 15.66
CA THR A 89 -15.05 2.80 16.85
C THR A 89 -14.09 3.95 17.15
N ARG A 90 -12.91 3.94 16.52
CA ARG A 90 -11.93 5.02 16.69
C ARG A 90 -12.23 6.24 15.83
N GLY A 91 -13.29 6.20 15.04
CA GLY A 91 -13.72 7.33 14.24
C GLY A 91 -13.04 7.50 12.90
N SER A 92 -12.06 6.65 12.58
CA SER A 92 -11.40 6.68 11.27
C SER A 92 -12.25 5.97 10.23
N LYS A 93 -12.25 6.50 9.02
CA LYS A 93 -12.88 5.82 7.89
C LYS A 93 -11.94 4.77 7.33
N ALA A 94 -12.50 3.67 6.83
CA ALA A 94 -11.71 2.59 6.27
C ALA A 94 -10.79 3.07 5.16
N PHE A 95 -11.28 3.91 4.26
CA PHE A 95 -10.46 4.45 3.18
C PHE A 95 -9.17 5.10 3.70
N SER A 96 -9.30 5.97 4.70
CA SER A 96 -8.15 6.67 5.27
C SER A 96 -7.18 5.71 5.93
N TYR A 97 -7.70 4.76 6.70
CA TYR A 97 -6.89 3.78 7.40
C TYR A 97 -6.09 2.91 6.42
N PHE A 98 -6.76 2.34 5.43
CA PHE A 98 -6.10 1.43 4.51
C PHE A 98 -5.20 2.17 3.51
N SER A 99 -5.49 3.43 3.21
CA SER A 99 -4.58 4.26 2.41
C SER A 99 -3.24 4.44 3.11
N ILE A 100 -3.27 4.68 4.42
CA ILE A 100 -2.06 4.83 5.22
C ILE A 100 -1.31 3.51 5.30
N VAL A 101 -2.02 2.40 5.52
CA VAL A 101 -1.40 1.07 5.58
C VAL A 101 -0.69 0.75 4.27
N ALA A 102 -1.37 0.97 3.13
CA ALA A 102 -0.79 0.70 1.82
C ALA A 102 0.43 1.58 1.55
N LYS A 103 0.31 2.86 1.86
CA LYS A 103 1.40 3.81 1.63
C LYS A 103 2.62 3.46 2.48
N ASN A 104 2.41 3.17 3.75
CA ASN A 104 3.52 2.80 4.64
C ASN A 104 4.18 1.52 4.18
N TYR A 105 3.41 0.53 3.76
CA TYR A 105 3.97 -0.71 3.24
C TYR A 105 4.88 -0.45 2.04
N LEU A 106 4.41 0.34 1.09
CA LEU A 106 5.17 0.66 -0.12
C LEU A 106 6.43 1.46 0.19
N ILE A 107 6.33 2.45 1.08
CA ILE A 107 7.48 3.26 1.46
C ILE A 107 8.55 2.42 2.13
N LEU A 108 8.17 1.57 3.09
CA LEU A 108 9.12 0.73 3.80
C LEU A 108 9.79 -0.26 2.86
N ASN A 109 9.05 -0.87 1.96
CA ASN A 109 9.61 -1.84 1.01
C ASN A 109 10.46 -1.16 -0.05
N ASN A 110 10.05 0.01 -0.51
CA ASN A 110 10.84 0.77 -1.46
C ASN A 110 12.20 1.16 -0.85
N ASN A 111 12.18 1.61 0.40
CA ASN A 111 13.41 1.96 1.12
C ASN A 111 14.30 0.74 1.34
N ALA A 112 13.70 -0.41 1.69
CA ALA A 112 14.45 -1.65 1.86
C ALA A 112 15.09 -2.09 0.56
N ASN A 113 14.36 -2.00 -0.56
CA ASN A 113 14.88 -2.34 -1.87
C ASN A 113 15.99 -1.39 -2.29
N TYR A 114 15.85 -0.11 -2.00
CA TYR A 114 16.89 0.87 -2.26
C TYR A 114 18.18 0.51 -1.51
N LYS A 115 18.05 0.17 -0.23
CA LYS A 115 19.20 -0.23 0.59
C LYS A 115 19.87 -1.48 0.03
N LYS A 116 19.10 -2.46 -0.42
CA LYS A 116 19.64 -3.66 -1.04
C LYS A 116 20.43 -3.34 -2.29
N MET A 117 19.88 -2.50 -3.15
CA MET A 117 20.58 -2.07 -4.37
C MET A 117 21.87 -1.36 -4.04
N LYS A 118 21.83 -0.44 -3.09
CA LYS A 118 23.01 0.31 -2.68
C LYS A 118 24.07 -0.60 -2.08
N SER A 119 23.67 -1.53 -1.23
CA SER A 119 24.58 -2.50 -0.63
C SER A 119 25.21 -3.39 -1.70
N HIS A 120 24.43 -3.81 -2.67
CA HIS A 120 24.91 -4.62 -3.77
C HIS A 120 25.94 -3.84 -4.61
N ASP A 121 25.64 -2.60 -4.91
CA ASP A 121 26.56 -1.74 -5.65
C ASP A 121 27.85 -1.50 -4.87
N ASP A 122 27.75 -1.28 -3.57
CA ASP A 122 28.92 -1.12 -2.70
C ASP A 122 29.77 -2.37 -2.67
N ILE A 123 29.14 -3.54 -2.59
CA ILE A 123 29.86 -4.83 -2.63
C ILE A 123 30.54 -5.01 -3.99
N SER A 124 29.87 -4.64 -5.06
CA SER A 124 30.42 -4.70 -6.40
C SER A 124 31.65 -3.80 -6.53
N VAL A 125 31.59 -2.60 -5.99
CA VAL A 125 32.71 -1.66 -5.97
C VAL A 125 33.87 -2.23 -5.14
N LEU A 126 33.57 -2.79 -3.96
CA LEU A 126 34.59 -3.42 -3.14
C LEU A 126 35.30 -4.56 -3.86
N ASN A 127 34.52 -5.39 -4.55
CA ASN A 127 35.07 -6.49 -5.31
C ASN A 127 35.93 -6.01 -6.49
N GLY A 128 35.57 -4.86 -7.04
CA GLY A 128 36.29 -4.30 -8.19
C GLY A 128 37.48 -3.45 -7.81
N HIS A 129 37.44 -2.74 -6.70
CA HIS A 129 38.45 -1.73 -6.34
C HIS A 129 38.97 -1.85 -4.92
N GLY A 130 38.57 -2.80 -4.22
CA GLY A 130 38.87 -2.91 -2.80
C GLY A 130 38.23 -1.89 -2.00
N VAL A 131 38.03 -1.39 -1.23
CA VAL A 131 37.55 -0.51 -0.44
C VAL A 131 36.84 0.45 -0.02
N LYS A 132 36.24 0.76 0.42
CA LYS A 132 35.83 1.80 0.83
C LYS A 132 35.04 2.04 1.88
N ASP A 133 35.05 2.30 2.64
CA ASP A 133 34.51 2.41 3.65
C ASP A 133 33.32 2.77 4.08
N ASN A 134 33.19 2.62 4.44
CA ASN A 134 32.23 2.95 4.91
C ASN A 134 31.50 3.31 5.76
N LYS A 135 31.59 3.56 6.01
CA LYS A 135 31.11 3.78 6.81
C LYS A 135 29.96 3.74 7.29
N ILE A 136 29.89 3.36 7.50
CA ILE A 136 29.02 3.32 7.89
C ILE A 136 28.39 3.46 8.74
N GLU A 137 28.41 3.75 8.82
CA GLU A 137 27.97 3.90 9.39
C GLU A 137 27.21 3.83 10.03
N THR A 138 27.38 3.96 10.20
CA THR A 138 26.82 3.94 10.77
C THR A 138 26.07 4.02 11.28
N SER A 139 26.08 4.19 11.31
CA SER A 139 25.52 4.20 11.86
C SER A 139 24.87 4.02 12.39
N THR A 140 24.96 4.06 12.42
CA THR A 140 24.55 3.93 13.08
C THR A 140 24.18 3.94 13.65
N SER A 141 24.35 4.05 13.64
CA SER A 141 24.11 4.14 14.25
C SER A 141 23.75 4.43 14.64
N LYS A 142 23.71 4.69 14.61
CA LYS A 142 23.41 4.94 14.98
C LYS A 142 22.73 4.71 15.30
N VAL A 143 22.76 4.64 15.15
CA VAL A 143 22.33 4.46 15.49
C VAL A 143 21.97 4.21 15.85
N ASN A 144 22.12 4.35 15.80
CA ASN A 144 21.95 4.22 16.16
C ASN A 144 21.69 3.92 16.44
N LYS A 145 21.85 4.00 16.51
CA LYS A 145 21.87 3.81 16.60
C LYS A 145 21.42 3.23 16.74
N SER A 146 21.58 3.31 16.65
CA SER A 146 21.55 2.75 16.46
C SER A 146 21.11 2.45 16.53
#